data_edfac898b20e18d098faeb77f7dd7477
#
_entry.id   edfac898b20e18d098faeb77f7dd7477
#
_cell.length_a   1.000
_cell.length_b   1.000
_cell.length_c   1.000
_cell.angle_alpha   90.00
_cell.angle_beta   90.00
_cell.angle_gamma   90.00
#
_symmetry.space_group_name_H-M   'P 1'
#
loop_
_entity.id
_entity.type
_entity.pdbx_description
1 polymer ?
#
loop_
_entity_poly.entity_id
_entity_poly.type
_entity_poly.pdbx_seq_one_letter_code
_entity_poly.pdbx_strand_id
1 'polypeptide(L)'
;MALITERVPERWEQLEELVTAILHECGMMARRKVSLALPRGSVDVDVLAEETSDRIVQRIICECKNWRTNIPREVVHAFRTVMQETGAHRGYIISKVGFQPGAVEAARATNIELVTFIEFQNIYFDKWINNRILVART
;
A
#
# COMPACT_ATOMS: atom_id res chain seq x y z
N MET A 1 -3.30 3.02 20.03
CA MET A 1 -3.15 2.97 18.56
C MET A 1 -1.99 3.87 18.15
N ALA A 2 -1.02 3.32 17.46
CA ALA A 2 0.20 4.05 17.13
C ALA A 2 0.06 4.73 15.76
N LEU A 3 0.28 6.05 15.72
CA LEU A 3 0.25 6.83 14.49
C LEU A 3 1.64 7.32 14.12
N ILE A 4 1.96 7.25 12.84
CA ILE A 4 3.19 7.79 12.25
C ILE A 4 3.01 9.28 11.99
N THR A 5 1.82 9.68 11.56
CA THR A 5 1.47 11.07 11.28
C THR A 5 0.05 11.36 11.76
N GLU A 6 -0.17 12.60 12.20
CA GLU A 6 -1.51 13.09 12.54
C GLU A 6 -2.23 13.69 11.33
N ARG A 7 -1.55 13.80 10.19
CA ARG A 7 -2.14 14.38 8.99
C ARG A 7 -3.25 13.47 8.46
N VAL A 8 -4.38 14.11 8.10
CA VAL A 8 -5.53 13.43 7.49
C VAL A 8 -5.58 13.83 6.02
N PRO A 9 -5.41 12.87 5.10
CA PRO A 9 -5.46 13.21 3.67
C PRO A 9 -6.86 13.70 3.28
N GLU A 10 -6.92 14.84 2.59
CA GLU A 10 -8.17 15.40 2.09
C GLU A 10 -8.46 14.96 0.67
N ARG A 11 -7.41 14.66 -0.09
CA ARG A 11 -7.49 14.24 -1.49
C ARG A 11 -6.66 13.00 -1.71
N TRP A 12 -6.97 12.27 -2.79
CA TRP A 12 -6.28 11.02 -3.11
C TRP A 12 -4.77 11.21 -3.32
N GLU A 13 -4.36 12.36 -3.87
CA GLU A 13 -2.94 12.66 -4.07
C GLU A 13 -2.19 12.75 -2.74
N GLN A 14 -2.81 13.36 -1.74
CA GLN A 14 -2.22 13.45 -0.40
C GLN A 14 -2.11 12.08 0.25
N LEU A 15 -3.09 11.22 0.05
CA LEU A 15 -3.02 9.85 0.56
C LEU A 15 -1.85 9.10 -0.07
N GLU A 16 -1.69 9.19 -1.40
CA GLU A 16 -0.55 8.56 -2.08
C GLU A 16 0.78 9.10 -1.56
N GLU A 17 0.88 10.41 -1.39
CA GLU A 17 2.11 11.04 -0.89
C GLU A 17 2.46 10.56 0.52
N LEU A 18 1.48 10.50 1.41
CA LEU A 18 1.70 10.06 2.78
C LEU A 18 2.08 8.59 2.86
N VAL A 19 1.39 7.74 2.09
CA VAL A 19 1.70 6.31 2.03
C VAL A 19 3.12 6.09 1.51
N THR A 20 3.48 6.79 0.44
CA THR A 20 4.82 6.69 -0.15
C THR A 20 5.89 7.13 0.86
N ALA A 21 5.65 8.25 1.55
CA ALA A 21 6.59 8.76 2.56
C ALA A 21 6.77 7.77 3.71
N ILE A 22 5.69 7.16 4.19
CA ILE A 22 5.77 6.17 5.26
C ILE A 22 6.62 4.97 4.84
N LEU A 23 6.38 4.41 3.65
CA LEU A 23 7.13 3.26 3.16
C LEU A 23 8.60 3.61 2.93
N HIS A 24 8.88 4.80 2.43
CA HIS A 24 10.25 5.29 2.28
C HIS A 24 10.94 5.41 3.64
N GLU A 25 10.25 5.95 4.64
CA GLU A 25 10.80 6.10 5.99
C GLU A 25 10.95 4.77 6.71
N CYS A 26 10.28 3.73 6.24
CA CYS A 26 10.50 2.35 6.68
C CYS A 26 11.75 1.71 6.09
N GLY A 27 12.45 2.41 5.19
CA GLY A 27 13.66 1.90 4.55
C GLY A 27 13.45 1.26 3.20
N MET A 28 12.26 1.42 2.60
CA MET A 28 11.96 0.86 1.27
C MET A 28 12.21 1.88 0.18
N MET A 29 12.43 1.39 -1.04
CA MET A 29 12.39 2.24 -2.22
C MET A 29 10.91 2.38 -2.62
N ALA A 30 10.34 3.57 -2.40
CA ALA A 30 8.92 3.81 -2.64
C ALA A 30 8.71 4.93 -3.64
N ARG A 31 7.77 4.73 -4.58
CA ARG A 31 7.46 5.70 -5.63
C ARG A 31 5.96 5.73 -5.90
N ARG A 32 5.46 6.90 -6.29
CA ARG A 32 4.07 7.13 -6.69
C ARG A 32 3.91 7.01 -8.20
N LYS A 33 2.70 6.65 -8.63
CA LYS A 33 2.28 6.71 -10.04
C LYS A 33 3.28 6.01 -10.94
N VAL A 34 3.48 4.74 -10.67
CA VAL A 34 4.45 3.93 -11.41
C VAL A 34 3.72 3.14 -12.48
N SER A 35 4.27 3.19 -13.71
CA SER A 35 3.81 2.32 -14.80
C SER A 35 4.78 1.14 -14.88
N LEU A 36 4.25 -0.06 -14.68
CA LEU A 36 5.05 -1.28 -14.70
C LEU A 36 4.88 -1.98 -16.03
N ALA A 37 6.00 -2.26 -16.71
CA ALA A 37 5.98 -3.00 -17.97
C ALA A 37 5.67 -4.48 -17.69
N LEU A 38 4.77 -5.03 -18.48
CA LEU A 38 4.35 -6.43 -18.42
C LEU A 38 4.57 -7.07 -19.81
N PRO A 39 4.63 -8.42 -19.88
CA PRO A 39 4.74 -9.07 -21.19
C PRO A 39 3.63 -8.69 -22.16
N ARG A 40 2.45 -8.35 -21.66
CA ARG A 40 1.27 -8.02 -22.48
C ARG A 40 0.86 -6.55 -22.43
N GLY A 41 1.77 -5.66 -22.05
CA GLY A 41 1.48 -4.24 -21.96
C GLY A 41 2.05 -3.60 -20.70
N SER A 42 1.27 -2.77 -20.06
CA SER A 42 1.69 -2.12 -18.82
C SER A 42 0.51 -1.98 -17.86
N VAL A 43 0.81 -1.79 -16.58
CA VAL A 43 -0.19 -1.49 -15.56
C VAL A 43 0.30 -0.31 -14.73
N ASP A 44 -0.63 0.59 -14.39
CA ASP A 44 -0.34 1.73 -13.55
C ASP A 44 -0.72 1.41 -12.11
N VAL A 45 0.17 1.70 -11.17
CA VAL A 45 -0.08 1.51 -9.75
C VAL A 45 0.10 2.82 -9.01
N ASP A 46 -0.68 3.02 -7.95
CA ASP A 46 -0.64 4.27 -7.20
C ASP A 46 0.66 4.42 -6.41
N VAL A 47 1.07 3.37 -5.72
CA VAL A 47 2.32 3.35 -4.96
C VAL A 47 2.99 1.99 -5.14
N LEU A 48 4.26 2.03 -5.47
CA LEU A 48 5.12 0.85 -5.54
C LEU A 48 6.23 1.01 -4.51
N ALA A 49 6.41 -0.01 -3.67
CA ALA A 49 7.54 -0.07 -2.75
C ALA A 49 8.27 -1.39 -2.92
N GLU A 50 9.59 -1.33 -2.88
CA GLU A 50 10.43 -2.52 -2.98
C GLU A 50 11.43 -2.50 -1.83
N GLU A 51 11.59 -3.66 -1.19
CA GLU A 51 12.55 -3.85 -0.12
C GLU A 51 13.44 -5.02 -0.48
N THR A 52 14.76 -4.79 -0.45
CA THR A 52 15.75 -5.84 -0.71
C THR A 52 16.34 -6.29 0.61
N SER A 53 16.27 -7.59 0.88
CA SER A 53 16.87 -8.24 2.04
C SER A 53 17.46 -9.56 1.62
N ASP A 54 18.77 -9.77 1.89
CA ASP A 54 19.45 -11.02 1.56
C ASP A 54 19.23 -11.47 0.11
N ARG A 55 19.31 -10.53 -0.85
CA ARG A 55 19.10 -10.73 -2.29
C ARG A 55 17.66 -11.03 -2.67
N ILE A 56 16.73 -10.96 -1.72
CA ILE A 56 15.31 -11.14 -1.99
C ILE A 56 14.68 -9.76 -2.09
N VAL A 57 14.02 -9.49 -3.21
CA VAL A 57 13.27 -8.24 -3.40
C VAL A 57 11.80 -8.54 -3.11
N GLN A 58 11.25 -7.86 -2.12
CA GLN A 58 9.82 -7.92 -1.85
C GLN A 58 9.14 -6.70 -2.45
N ARG A 59 8.13 -6.93 -3.26
CA ARG A 59 7.36 -5.89 -3.93
C ARG A 59 6.02 -5.71 -3.25
N ILE A 60 5.74 -4.47 -2.87
CA ILE A 60 4.49 -4.07 -2.21
C ILE A 60 3.81 -3.05 -3.11
N ILE A 61 2.53 -3.26 -3.38
CA ILE A 61 1.72 -2.34 -4.18
C ILE A 61 0.57 -1.84 -3.33
N CYS A 62 0.33 -0.52 -3.36
CA CYS A 62 -0.79 0.09 -2.67
C CYS A 62 -1.72 0.74 -3.68
N GLU A 63 -3.02 0.49 -3.53
CA GLU A 63 -4.09 1.18 -4.23
C GLU A 63 -4.73 2.14 -3.26
N CYS A 64 -4.73 3.42 -3.59
CA CYS A 64 -5.20 4.47 -2.68
C CYS A 64 -6.57 4.98 -3.13
N LYS A 65 -7.62 4.68 -2.36
CA LYS A 65 -9.00 5.05 -2.68
C LYS A 65 -9.56 5.98 -1.62
N ASN A 66 -9.35 7.28 -1.82
CA ASN A 66 -9.85 8.29 -0.90
C ASN A 66 -11.31 8.64 -1.21
N TRP A 67 -12.14 7.62 -1.40
CA TRP A 67 -13.54 7.77 -1.75
C TRP A 67 -14.40 8.07 -0.52
N ARG A 68 -15.56 8.69 -0.75
CA ARG A 68 -16.54 8.94 0.30
C ARG A 68 -17.43 7.73 0.59
N THR A 69 -17.37 6.71 -0.25
CA THR A 69 -18.18 5.49 -0.14
C THR A 69 -17.30 4.29 0.13
N ASN A 70 -17.88 3.23 0.67
CA ASN A 70 -17.19 1.98 0.91
C ASN A 70 -16.75 1.35 -0.41
N ILE A 71 -15.58 0.75 -0.40
CA ILE A 71 -14.96 0.14 -1.58
C ILE A 71 -15.68 -1.16 -1.92
N PRO A 72 -16.17 -1.33 -3.18
CA PRO A 72 -16.86 -2.53 -3.59
C PRO A 72 -15.89 -3.62 -4.02
N ARG A 73 -16.41 -4.85 -4.16
CA ARG A 73 -15.60 -6.01 -4.54
C ARG A 73 -14.93 -5.87 -5.91
N GLU A 74 -15.50 -5.11 -6.81
CA GLU A 74 -14.94 -4.92 -8.16
C GLU A 74 -13.54 -4.31 -8.12
N VAL A 75 -13.29 -3.42 -7.16
CA VAL A 75 -11.96 -2.83 -6.93
C VAL A 75 -10.99 -3.91 -6.49
N VAL A 76 -11.39 -4.81 -5.60
CA VAL A 76 -10.57 -5.91 -5.12
C VAL A 76 -10.23 -6.87 -6.26
N HIS A 77 -11.24 -7.22 -7.07
CA HIS A 77 -11.02 -8.12 -8.22
C HIS A 77 -10.02 -7.53 -9.22
N ALA A 78 -10.15 -6.24 -9.54
CA ALA A 78 -9.22 -5.57 -10.42
C ALA A 78 -7.79 -5.56 -9.83
N PHE A 79 -7.68 -5.31 -8.53
CA PHE A 79 -6.39 -5.27 -7.86
C PHE A 79 -5.75 -6.65 -7.76
N ARG A 80 -6.54 -7.73 -7.64
CA ARG A 80 -6.01 -9.09 -7.67
C ARG A 80 -5.29 -9.38 -8.99
N THR A 81 -5.84 -8.90 -10.09
CA THR A 81 -5.20 -9.05 -11.40
C THR A 81 -3.87 -8.31 -11.42
N VAL A 82 -3.84 -7.08 -10.91
CA VAL A 82 -2.59 -6.31 -10.81
C VAL A 82 -1.54 -7.09 -9.99
N MET A 83 -1.94 -7.64 -8.86
CA MET A 83 -1.05 -8.42 -8.01
C MET A 83 -0.46 -9.62 -8.72
N GLN A 84 -1.30 -10.36 -9.46
CA GLN A 84 -0.86 -11.53 -10.22
C GLN A 84 0.09 -11.15 -11.35
N GLU A 85 -0.24 -10.11 -12.10
CA GLU A 85 0.54 -9.71 -13.27
C GLU A 85 1.88 -9.08 -12.92
N THR A 86 1.98 -8.42 -11.77
CA THR A 86 3.22 -7.75 -11.35
C THR A 86 4.11 -8.61 -10.48
N GLY A 87 3.62 -9.77 -10.03
CA GLY A 87 4.36 -10.61 -9.10
C GLY A 87 4.55 -9.99 -7.72
N ALA A 88 3.67 -9.07 -7.33
CA ALA A 88 3.77 -8.42 -6.04
C ALA A 88 3.54 -9.41 -4.89
N HIS A 89 4.27 -9.22 -3.79
CA HIS A 89 4.23 -10.11 -2.64
C HIS A 89 3.14 -9.71 -1.64
N ARG A 90 2.85 -8.43 -1.56
CA ARG A 90 1.83 -7.88 -0.65
C ARG A 90 1.16 -6.69 -1.33
N GLY A 91 -0.17 -6.61 -1.20
CA GLY A 91 -0.93 -5.47 -1.70
C GLY A 91 -1.81 -4.90 -0.61
N TYR A 92 -2.01 -3.59 -0.65
CA TYR A 92 -2.93 -2.88 0.24
C TYR A 92 -3.89 -2.07 -0.60
N ILE A 93 -5.18 -2.18 -0.28
CA ILE A 93 -6.17 -1.22 -0.75
C ILE A 93 -6.48 -0.34 0.46
N ILE A 94 -6.16 0.94 0.35
CA ILE A 94 -6.29 1.88 1.45
C ILE A 94 -7.51 2.74 1.19
N SER A 95 -8.52 2.63 2.07
CA SER A 95 -9.80 3.30 1.94
C SER A 95 -9.92 4.41 2.98
N LYS A 96 -10.66 5.48 2.61
CA LYS A 96 -10.98 6.55 3.54
C LYS A 96 -12.03 6.11 4.57
N VAL A 97 -13.06 5.41 4.13
CA VAL A 97 -14.21 5.09 4.99
C VAL A 97 -14.38 3.61 5.29
N GLY A 98 -13.98 2.72 4.39
CA GLY A 98 -14.10 1.29 4.63
C GLY A 98 -14.42 0.49 3.37
N PHE A 99 -14.96 -0.70 3.58
CA PHE A 99 -15.14 -1.69 2.52
C PHE A 99 -16.51 -2.34 2.61
N GLN A 100 -17.11 -2.63 1.47
CA GLN A 100 -18.35 -3.42 1.41
C GLN A 100 -18.03 -4.88 1.79
N PRO A 101 -19.02 -5.62 2.33
CA PRO A 101 -18.80 -7.02 2.69
C PRO A 101 -18.28 -7.88 1.54
N GLY A 102 -18.72 -7.64 0.31
CA GLY A 102 -18.23 -8.35 -0.86
C GLY A 102 -16.76 -8.11 -1.13
N ALA A 103 -16.23 -6.91 -0.82
CA ALA A 103 -14.82 -6.60 -0.94
C ALA A 103 -14.00 -7.41 0.08
N VAL A 104 -14.45 -7.46 1.33
CA VAL A 104 -13.81 -8.22 2.39
C VAL A 104 -13.72 -9.69 2.00
N GLU A 105 -14.81 -10.24 1.48
CA GLU A 105 -14.85 -11.64 1.04
C GLU A 105 -13.88 -11.88 -0.14
N ALA A 106 -13.83 -10.94 -1.10
CA ALA A 106 -12.96 -11.07 -2.27
C ALA A 106 -11.47 -11.04 -1.90
N ALA A 107 -11.10 -10.38 -0.81
CA ALA A 107 -9.71 -10.30 -0.34
C ALA A 107 -9.31 -11.49 0.54
N ARG A 108 -10.27 -12.29 1.00
CA ARG A 108 -10.01 -13.42 1.89
C ARG A 108 -9.07 -14.42 1.23
N ALA A 109 -8.11 -14.91 2.01
CA ALA A 109 -7.11 -15.89 1.57
C ALA A 109 -6.27 -15.42 0.38
N THR A 110 -6.07 -14.10 0.26
CA THR A 110 -5.17 -13.51 -0.73
C THR A 110 -4.05 -12.78 -0.01
N ASN A 111 -3.09 -12.26 -0.79
CA ASN A 111 -2.02 -11.40 -0.26
C ASN A 111 -2.40 -9.91 -0.28
N ILE A 112 -3.71 -9.61 -0.34
CA ILE A 112 -4.24 -8.25 -0.32
C ILE A 112 -4.84 -7.97 1.06
N GLU A 113 -4.45 -6.88 1.67
CA GLU A 113 -5.08 -6.41 2.90
C GLU A 113 -5.89 -5.14 2.62
N LEU A 114 -7.10 -5.11 3.15
CA LEU A 114 -8.01 -3.99 3.06
C LEU A 114 -7.89 -3.19 4.35
N VAL A 115 -7.44 -1.94 4.25
CA VAL A 115 -7.12 -1.14 5.42
C VAL A 115 -7.57 0.31 5.23
N THR A 116 -7.84 0.97 6.36
CA THR A 116 -7.91 2.43 6.39
C THR A 116 -6.47 2.96 6.52
N PHE A 117 -6.31 4.29 6.35
CA PHE A 117 -4.98 4.89 6.49
C PHE A 117 -4.44 4.74 7.93
N ILE A 118 -5.31 4.81 8.93
CA ILE A 118 -4.90 4.58 10.32
C ILE A 118 -4.41 3.15 10.52
N GLU A 119 -5.14 2.18 9.99
CA GLU A 119 -4.74 0.77 10.06
C GLU A 119 -3.43 0.51 9.33
N PHE A 120 -3.24 1.13 8.17
CA PHE A 120 -1.99 1.05 7.44
C PHE A 120 -0.82 1.55 8.29
N GLN A 121 -0.99 2.68 8.97
CA GLN A 121 0.04 3.23 9.85
C GLN A 121 0.37 2.26 10.99
N ASN A 122 -0.65 1.63 11.58
CA ASN A 122 -0.44 0.66 12.65
C ASN A 122 0.38 -0.54 12.19
N ILE A 123 0.13 -1.02 10.96
CA ILE A 123 0.87 -2.15 10.40
C ILE A 123 2.36 -1.81 10.27
N TYR A 124 2.68 -0.60 9.84
CA TYR A 124 4.06 -0.22 9.54
C TYR A 124 4.75 0.53 10.68
N PHE A 125 4.08 0.77 11.80
CA PHE A 125 4.64 1.58 12.87
C PHE A 125 5.96 1.02 13.41
N ASP A 126 6.01 -0.27 13.73
CA ASP A 126 7.21 -0.88 14.32
C ASP A 126 8.39 -0.82 13.34
N LYS A 127 8.13 -1.12 12.07
CA LYS A 127 9.16 -1.05 11.04
C LYS A 127 9.63 0.39 10.85
N TRP A 128 8.71 1.33 10.89
CA TRP A 128 9.01 2.75 10.75
C TRP A 128 9.87 3.26 11.92
N ILE A 129 9.49 2.96 13.17
CA ILE A 129 10.25 3.42 14.33
C ILE A 129 11.63 2.76 14.38
N ASN A 130 11.74 1.48 14.08
CA ASN A 130 13.00 0.76 14.06
C ASN A 130 13.96 1.35 13.02
N ASN A 131 13.47 1.69 11.84
CA ASN A 131 14.29 2.29 10.81
C ASN A 131 14.75 3.70 11.20
N ARG A 132 13.87 4.48 11.85
CA ARG A 132 14.22 5.82 12.35
C ARG A 132 15.35 5.74 13.36
N ILE A 133 15.29 4.79 14.29
CA ILE A 133 16.35 4.57 15.27
C ILE A 133 17.65 4.18 14.58
N LEU A 134 17.60 3.27 13.62
CA LEU A 134 18.77 2.82 12.88
C LEU A 134 19.45 3.97 12.15
N VAL A 135 18.67 4.81 11.45
CA VAL A 135 19.20 5.97 10.71
C VAL A 135 19.82 6.98 11.67
N ALA A 136 19.22 7.20 12.84
CA ALA A 136 19.74 8.14 13.84
C ALA A 136 21.08 7.70 14.42
N ARG A 137 21.43 6.40 14.35
CA ARG A 137 22.69 5.87 14.86
C ARG A 137 23.83 5.90 13.84
N THR A 138 23.51 6.19 12.59
CA THR A 138 24.52 6.32 11.54
C THR A 138 24.93 7.77 11.36
#